data_be6352d6ebe21624be25d1dad62677d9
#
_entry.id   be6352d6ebe21624be25d1dad62677d9
#
_cell.length_a   1.000
_cell.length_b   1.000
_cell.length_c   1.000
_cell.angle_alpha   90.00
_cell.angle_beta   90.00
_cell.angle_gamma   90.00
#
_symmetry.space_group_name_H-M   'P 1'
#
loop_
_entity.id
_entity.type
_entity.pdbx_description
1 polymer ?
#
loop_
_entity_poly.entity_id
_entity_poly.type
_entity_poly.pdbx_seq_one_letter_code
_entity_poly.pdbx_strand_id
1 'polypeptide(L)'
;MHIILMGPPGAGKGTQAANLVKRYGILHISTGDMFREAVKEGTPFGKEAKSYMDAGKLVPDAVTIGIVRERLSKPDCRKGFILDGFPRTVEQADALDEILADNGIKLTGVVNINVPTADLIERAVGRRICKDCGHSFHVKFKPSKVEGVCDDCGGTTYQRADDSEETMKSRLSVYESSTRPLIEYYKKAGVYKEIDGRQDIAKVEADLAAVLEA
;
A
#
# COMPACT_ATOMS: atom_id res chain seq x y z
N MET A 1 -1.90 10.71 -14.17
CA MET A 1 -1.32 9.38 -13.96
C MET A 1 -2.06 8.70 -12.81
N HIS A 2 -2.65 7.51 -13.04
CA HIS A 2 -3.44 6.78 -12.06
C HIS A 2 -2.89 5.37 -11.98
N ILE A 3 -2.36 4.98 -10.82
CA ILE A 3 -1.51 3.79 -10.65
C ILE A 3 -2.05 2.93 -9.51
N ILE A 4 -1.93 1.63 -9.66
CA ILE A 4 -2.09 0.68 -8.56
C ILE A 4 -0.71 0.10 -8.22
N LEU A 5 -0.29 0.17 -6.96
CA LEU A 5 0.86 -0.56 -6.46
C LEU A 5 0.40 -1.86 -5.80
N MET A 6 0.77 -2.96 -6.41
CA MET A 6 0.57 -4.31 -5.91
C MET A 6 1.84 -4.88 -5.27
N GLY A 7 1.68 -5.92 -4.50
CA GLY A 7 2.76 -6.66 -3.87
C GLY A 7 2.41 -7.11 -2.47
N PRO A 8 3.09 -8.13 -1.94
CA PRO A 8 2.82 -8.66 -0.61
C PRO A 8 3.09 -7.63 0.50
N PRO A 9 2.57 -7.85 1.71
CA PRO A 9 2.94 -7.05 2.87
C PRO A 9 4.46 -7.14 3.09
N GLY A 10 5.11 -6.00 3.36
CA GLY A 10 6.58 -5.93 3.48
C GLY A 10 7.34 -5.66 2.17
N ALA A 11 6.69 -5.67 1.01
CA ALA A 11 7.35 -5.45 -0.30
C ALA A 11 7.90 -4.04 -0.53
N GLY A 12 7.58 -3.05 0.33
CA GLY A 12 8.09 -1.68 0.18
C GLY A 12 7.17 -0.71 -0.55
N LYS A 13 5.91 -1.09 -0.82
CA LYS A 13 4.92 -0.26 -1.55
C LYS A 13 4.82 1.17 -1.01
N GLY A 14 4.63 1.35 0.29
CA GLY A 14 4.51 2.68 0.89
C GLY A 14 5.76 3.55 0.74
N THR A 15 6.95 2.94 0.79
CA THR A 15 8.22 3.65 0.54
C THR A 15 8.28 4.15 -0.89
N GLN A 16 7.94 3.30 -1.85
CA GLN A 16 7.94 3.65 -3.26
C GLN A 16 6.81 4.62 -3.62
N ALA A 17 5.63 4.48 -3.00
CA ALA A 17 4.55 5.44 -3.16
C ALA A 17 4.98 6.86 -2.74
N ALA A 18 5.67 7.00 -1.59
CA ALA A 18 6.18 8.29 -1.14
C ALA A 18 7.18 8.91 -2.13
N ASN A 19 8.05 8.10 -2.75
CA ASN A 19 8.98 8.57 -3.76
C ASN A 19 8.26 9.01 -5.05
N LEU A 20 7.29 8.20 -5.52
CA LEU A 20 6.49 8.53 -6.71
C LEU A 20 5.63 9.78 -6.52
N VAL A 21 5.08 9.99 -5.31
CA VAL A 21 4.37 11.23 -4.96
C VAL A 21 5.27 12.45 -5.11
N LYS A 22 6.51 12.38 -4.61
CA LYS A 22 7.49 13.47 -4.75
C LYS A 22 7.86 13.70 -6.22
N ARG A 23 7.99 12.64 -7.00
CA ARG A 23 8.39 12.70 -8.41
C ARG A 23 7.29 13.25 -9.32
N TYR A 24 6.06 12.78 -9.16
CA TYR A 24 4.96 13.06 -10.10
C TYR A 24 3.91 14.04 -9.57
N GLY A 25 3.96 14.44 -8.30
CA GLY A 25 2.99 15.36 -7.71
C GLY A 25 1.56 14.79 -7.64
N ILE A 26 1.42 13.47 -7.56
CA ILE A 26 0.14 12.74 -7.48
C ILE A 26 -0.17 12.33 -6.05
N LEU A 27 -1.41 11.95 -5.78
CA LEU A 27 -1.87 11.57 -4.44
C LEU A 27 -1.44 10.13 -4.08
N HIS A 28 -1.11 9.89 -2.81
CA HIS A 28 -1.03 8.54 -2.24
C HIS A 28 -2.34 8.22 -1.51
N ILE A 29 -3.05 7.21 -1.97
CA ILE A 29 -4.29 6.71 -1.37
C ILE A 29 -4.02 5.30 -0.87
N SER A 30 -3.78 5.19 0.44
CA SER A 30 -3.51 3.92 1.13
C SER A 30 -4.72 3.53 1.96
N THR A 31 -5.40 2.44 1.61
CA THR A 31 -6.52 1.93 2.40
C THR A 31 -6.08 1.54 3.81
N GLY A 32 -4.86 1.01 3.94
CA GLY A 32 -4.30 0.69 5.25
C GLY A 32 -4.12 1.93 6.14
N ASP A 33 -3.72 3.07 5.58
CA ASP A 33 -3.57 4.31 6.34
C ASP A 33 -4.93 4.92 6.67
N MET A 34 -5.90 4.87 5.75
CA MET A 34 -7.29 5.30 6.00
C MET A 34 -7.91 4.52 7.16
N PHE A 35 -7.73 3.20 7.22
CA PHE A 35 -8.21 2.40 8.35
C PHE A 35 -7.48 2.75 9.65
N ARG A 36 -6.15 2.94 9.62
CA ARG A 36 -5.39 3.33 10.82
C ARG A 36 -5.81 4.69 11.36
N GLU A 37 -6.12 5.63 10.49
CA GLU A 37 -6.65 6.94 10.89
C GLU A 37 -8.03 6.79 11.55
N ALA A 38 -8.95 6.04 10.96
CA ALA A 38 -10.25 5.76 11.55
C ALA A 38 -10.16 5.06 12.93
N VAL A 39 -9.17 4.15 13.09
CA VAL A 39 -8.84 3.51 14.38
C VAL A 39 -8.36 4.55 15.39
N LYS A 40 -7.47 5.44 14.99
CA LYS A 40 -6.92 6.51 15.84
C LYS A 40 -8.00 7.49 16.31
N GLU A 41 -8.95 7.81 15.44
CA GLU A 41 -10.10 8.67 15.73
C GLU A 41 -11.16 7.97 16.59
N GLY A 42 -11.09 6.65 16.76
CA GLY A 42 -12.01 5.87 17.58
C GLY A 42 -13.41 5.76 17.01
N THR A 43 -13.58 5.96 15.72
CA THR A 43 -14.90 5.84 15.05
C THR A 43 -15.45 4.41 15.18
N PRO A 44 -16.78 4.20 15.13
CA PRO A 44 -17.36 2.85 15.15
C PRO A 44 -16.74 1.95 14.07
N PHE A 45 -16.59 2.51 12.89
CA PHE A 45 -15.92 1.87 11.74
C PHE A 45 -14.45 1.53 12.03
N GLY A 46 -13.68 2.45 12.63
CA GLY A 46 -12.28 2.21 13.01
C GLY A 46 -12.16 1.07 14.02
N LYS A 47 -13.09 0.96 14.98
CA LYS A 47 -13.10 -0.15 15.94
C LYS A 47 -13.32 -1.50 15.26
N GLU A 48 -14.23 -1.57 14.29
CA GLU A 48 -14.48 -2.76 13.50
C GLU A 48 -13.24 -3.13 12.65
N ALA A 49 -12.71 -2.18 11.87
CA ALA A 49 -11.52 -2.38 11.03
C ALA A 49 -10.32 -2.87 11.84
N LYS A 50 -10.15 -2.37 13.08
CA LYS A 50 -9.06 -2.77 13.97
C LYS A 50 -9.02 -4.27 14.21
N SER A 51 -10.17 -4.91 14.43
CA SER A 51 -10.25 -6.35 14.71
C SER A 51 -9.72 -7.19 13.56
N TYR A 52 -10.01 -6.79 12.32
CA TYR A 52 -9.48 -7.46 11.12
C TYR A 52 -7.99 -7.21 10.94
N MET A 53 -7.54 -5.97 11.14
CA MET A 53 -6.13 -5.59 10.97
C MET A 53 -5.23 -6.29 11.98
N ASP A 54 -5.63 -6.35 13.26
CA ASP A 54 -4.86 -7.00 14.32
C ASP A 54 -4.75 -8.52 14.07
N ALA A 55 -5.78 -9.13 13.46
CA ALA A 55 -5.77 -10.53 13.05
C ALA A 55 -5.04 -10.79 11.70
N GLY A 56 -4.55 -9.75 11.03
CA GLY A 56 -3.93 -9.85 9.70
C GLY A 56 -4.90 -10.21 8.58
N LYS A 57 -6.20 -9.99 8.79
CA LYS A 57 -7.29 -10.27 7.83
C LYS A 57 -7.64 -9.01 7.02
N LEU A 58 -8.40 -9.20 5.94
CA LEU A 58 -8.98 -8.08 5.19
C LEU A 58 -10.23 -7.55 5.91
N VAL A 59 -10.38 -6.23 5.90
CA VAL A 59 -11.65 -5.58 6.20
C VAL A 59 -12.67 -5.99 5.11
N PRO A 60 -13.95 -6.23 5.42
CA PRO A 60 -14.94 -6.67 4.44
C PRO A 60 -14.96 -5.83 3.17
N ASP A 61 -15.12 -6.48 2.00
CA ASP A 61 -15.02 -5.84 0.69
C ASP A 61 -16.00 -4.68 0.53
N ALA A 62 -17.25 -4.86 0.91
CA ALA A 62 -18.28 -3.81 0.81
C ALA A 62 -17.88 -2.52 1.53
N VAL A 63 -17.24 -2.65 2.70
CA VAL A 63 -16.76 -1.53 3.50
C VAL A 63 -15.57 -0.86 2.82
N THR A 64 -14.59 -1.65 2.38
CA THR A 64 -13.39 -1.14 1.72
C THR A 64 -13.73 -0.45 0.40
N ILE A 65 -14.62 -1.04 -0.40
CA ILE A 65 -15.13 -0.47 -1.66
C ILE A 65 -15.82 0.87 -1.41
N GLY A 66 -16.67 0.95 -0.36
CA GLY A 66 -17.38 2.18 -0.02
C GLY A 66 -16.43 3.35 0.27
N ILE A 67 -15.40 3.11 1.07
CA ILE A 67 -14.39 4.13 1.40
C ILE A 67 -13.61 4.57 0.16
N VAL A 68 -13.19 3.62 -0.66
CA VAL A 68 -12.43 3.95 -1.88
C VAL A 68 -13.31 4.71 -2.87
N ARG A 69 -14.58 4.34 -3.04
CA ARG A 69 -15.54 5.06 -3.88
C ARG A 69 -15.69 6.51 -3.42
N GLU A 70 -15.90 6.74 -2.13
CA GLU A 70 -15.97 8.09 -1.56
C GLU A 70 -14.67 8.88 -1.79
N ARG A 71 -13.51 8.24 -1.57
CA ARG A 71 -12.20 8.90 -1.74
C ARG A 71 -11.95 9.29 -3.19
N LEU A 72 -12.22 8.40 -4.14
CA LEU A 72 -11.96 8.63 -5.57
C LEU A 72 -12.97 9.60 -6.21
N SER A 73 -14.13 9.85 -5.59
CA SER A 73 -15.07 10.88 -6.05
C SER A 73 -14.58 12.31 -5.79
N LYS A 74 -13.58 12.51 -4.93
CA LYS A 74 -13.07 13.86 -4.60
C LYS A 74 -12.30 14.46 -5.78
N PRO A 75 -12.47 15.78 -6.03
CA PRO A 75 -11.88 16.45 -7.21
C PRO A 75 -10.36 16.38 -7.30
N ASP A 76 -9.67 16.26 -6.17
CA ASP A 76 -8.21 16.17 -6.11
C ASP A 76 -7.66 14.90 -6.78
N CYS A 77 -8.44 13.82 -6.81
CA CYS A 77 -8.08 12.55 -7.46
C CYS A 77 -7.94 12.66 -8.98
N ARG A 78 -8.55 13.68 -9.60
CA ARG A 78 -8.46 13.89 -11.05
C ARG A 78 -7.04 14.24 -11.51
N LYS A 79 -6.20 14.80 -10.63
CA LYS A 79 -4.81 15.15 -10.96
C LYS A 79 -3.89 13.92 -11.04
N GLY A 80 -4.31 12.81 -10.46
CA GLY A 80 -3.57 11.57 -10.43
C GLY A 80 -3.45 11.01 -9.02
N PHE A 81 -3.30 9.68 -8.93
CA PHE A 81 -3.14 8.99 -7.66
C PHE A 81 -2.38 7.68 -7.78
N ILE A 82 -1.91 7.21 -6.65
CA ILE A 82 -1.41 5.87 -6.40
C ILE A 82 -2.36 5.20 -5.42
N LEU A 83 -2.99 4.10 -5.82
CA LEU A 83 -3.70 3.20 -4.90
C LEU A 83 -2.71 2.21 -4.28
N ASP A 84 -2.62 2.19 -2.96
CA ASP A 84 -1.81 1.25 -2.19
C ASP A 84 -2.70 0.44 -1.24
N GLY A 85 -2.64 -0.88 -1.38
CA GLY A 85 -3.43 -1.80 -0.58
C GLY A 85 -4.89 -1.94 -1.01
N PHE A 86 -5.24 -1.49 -2.20
CA PHE A 86 -6.52 -1.71 -2.88
C PHE A 86 -6.29 -1.76 -4.40
N PRO A 87 -6.94 -2.69 -5.13
CA PRO A 87 -7.76 -3.78 -4.62
C PRO A 87 -6.92 -4.91 -4.01
N ARG A 88 -7.56 -5.76 -3.19
CA ARG A 88 -6.97 -6.97 -2.60
C ARG A 88 -7.75 -8.23 -2.90
N THR A 89 -8.93 -8.12 -3.51
CA THR A 89 -9.77 -9.23 -3.98
C THR A 89 -10.27 -8.94 -5.38
N VAL A 90 -10.71 -9.96 -6.11
CA VAL A 90 -11.30 -9.79 -7.44
C VAL A 90 -12.56 -8.95 -7.36
N GLU A 91 -13.40 -9.14 -6.34
CA GLU A 91 -14.60 -8.32 -6.11
C GLU A 91 -14.26 -6.84 -5.95
N GLN A 92 -13.18 -6.52 -5.22
CA GLN A 92 -12.69 -5.15 -5.13
C GLN A 92 -12.17 -4.61 -6.45
N ALA A 93 -11.54 -5.45 -7.30
CA ALA A 93 -11.05 -5.04 -8.61
C ALA A 93 -12.20 -4.73 -9.57
N ASP A 94 -13.22 -5.56 -9.60
CA ASP A 94 -14.43 -5.33 -10.41
C ASP A 94 -15.12 -4.02 -10.00
N ALA A 95 -15.29 -3.81 -8.69
CA ALA A 95 -15.85 -2.56 -8.17
C ALA A 95 -14.97 -1.32 -8.48
N LEU A 96 -13.64 -1.50 -8.49
CA LEU A 96 -12.73 -0.42 -8.86
C LEU A 96 -12.89 -0.04 -10.34
N ASP A 97 -13.03 -1.00 -11.22
CA ASP A 97 -13.25 -0.74 -12.65
C ASP A 97 -14.52 0.08 -12.88
N GLU A 98 -15.62 -0.23 -12.16
CA GLU A 98 -16.85 0.57 -12.17
C GLU A 98 -16.60 2.00 -11.65
N ILE A 99 -15.94 2.14 -10.49
CA ILE A 99 -15.64 3.45 -9.90
C ILE A 99 -14.79 4.31 -10.85
N LEU A 100 -13.81 3.73 -11.51
CA LEU A 100 -12.96 4.44 -12.46
C LEU A 100 -13.76 4.87 -13.70
N ALA A 101 -14.62 3.99 -14.22
CA ALA A 101 -15.50 4.31 -15.34
C ALA A 101 -16.46 5.46 -15.01
N ASP A 102 -17.12 5.42 -13.85
CA ASP A 102 -18.04 6.46 -13.37
C ASP A 102 -17.35 7.84 -13.26
N ASN A 103 -16.07 7.86 -12.93
CA ASN A 103 -15.27 9.08 -12.80
C ASN A 103 -14.53 9.47 -14.09
N GLY A 104 -14.65 8.72 -15.17
CA GLY A 104 -13.92 8.94 -16.42
C GLY A 104 -12.41 8.80 -16.28
N ILE A 105 -11.95 7.97 -15.35
CA ILE A 105 -10.52 7.74 -15.04
C ILE A 105 -10.03 6.48 -15.74
N LYS A 106 -8.87 6.57 -16.40
CA LYS A 106 -8.19 5.42 -16.98
C LYS A 106 -6.91 5.12 -16.17
N LEU A 107 -6.69 3.84 -15.84
CA LEU A 107 -5.44 3.41 -15.22
C LEU A 107 -4.26 3.58 -16.20
N THR A 108 -3.18 4.13 -15.69
CA THR A 108 -1.89 4.20 -16.38
C THR A 108 -1.17 2.87 -16.30
N GLY A 109 -1.24 2.20 -15.15
CA GLY A 109 -0.61 0.90 -14.95
C GLY A 109 -0.89 0.32 -13.57
N VAL A 110 -0.70 -0.99 -13.48
CA VAL A 110 -0.72 -1.78 -12.24
C VAL A 110 0.66 -2.40 -12.08
N VAL A 111 1.43 -1.94 -11.11
CA VAL A 111 2.80 -2.39 -10.91
C VAL A 111 2.90 -3.25 -9.67
N ASN A 112 3.32 -4.49 -9.84
CA ASN A 112 3.57 -5.44 -8.76
C ASN A 112 5.03 -5.40 -8.34
N ILE A 113 5.29 -5.05 -7.08
CA ILE A 113 6.62 -5.13 -6.47
C ILE A 113 6.79 -6.56 -5.93
N ASN A 114 7.53 -7.37 -6.66
CA ASN A 114 7.74 -8.77 -6.35
C ASN A 114 8.92 -8.95 -5.39
N VAL A 115 8.66 -9.58 -4.22
CA VAL A 115 9.67 -9.89 -3.21
C VAL A 115 9.42 -11.30 -2.68
N PRO A 116 10.45 -12.16 -2.59
CA PRO A 116 10.32 -13.49 -2.02
C PRO A 116 9.79 -13.46 -0.59
N THR A 117 8.94 -14.43 -0.26
CA THR A 117 8.29 -14.52 1.07
C THR A 117 9.29 -14.57 2.22
N ALA A 118 10.46 -15.18 2.02
CA ALA A 118 11.50 -15.28 3.05
C ALA A 118 11.99 -13.91 3.55
N ASP A 119 12.00 -12.88 2.68
CA ASP A 119 12.51 -11.54 3.00
C ASP A 119 11.43 -10.65 3.65
N LEU A 120 10.16 -10.98 3.45
CA LEU A 120 9.03 -10.10 3.80
C LEU A 120 8.81 -9.96 5.30
N ILE A 121 9.01 -11.03 6.06
CA ILE A 121 8.83 -11.01 7.52
C ILE A 121 9.88 -10.11 8.17
N GLU A 122 11.16 -10.27 7.83
CA GLU A 122 12.24 -9.41 8.34
C GLU A 122 11.96 -7.94 8.01
N ARG A 123 11.56 -7.66 6.76
CA ARG A 123 11.24 -6.29 6.33
C ARG A 123 10.08 -5.66 7.09
N ALA A 124 9.06 -6.43 7.44
CA ALA A 124 7.92 -5.90 8.17
C ALA A 124 8.23 -5.73 9.66
N VAL A 125 8.82 -6.74 10.30
CA VAL A 125 9.17 -6.72 11.73
C VAL A 125 10.16 -5.60 12.05
N GLY A 126 11.12 -5.35 11.15
CA GLY A 126 12.11 -4.29 11.30
C GLY A 126 11.60 -2.88 10.97
N ARG A 127 10.38 -2.74 10.44
CA ARG A 127 9.82 -1.44 10.06
C ARG A 127 9.55 -0.55 11.26
N ARG A 128 9.84 0.74 11.10
CA ARG A 128 9.50 1.81 12.04
C ARG A 128 8.82 2.94 11.28
N ILE A 129 7.75 3.49 11.83
CA ILE A 129 6.97 4.58 11.21
C ILE A 129 6.98 5.77 12.16
N CYS A 130 7.21 6.96 11.64
CA CYS A 130 7.05 8.20 12.41
C CYS A 130 5.58 8.44 12.72
N LYS A 131 5.26 8.76 13.98
CA LYS A 131 3.88 9.04 14.43
C LYS A 131 3.32 10.34 13.82
N ASP A 132 4.19 11.29 13.52
CA ASP A 132 3.78 12.64 13.13
C ASP A 132 3.72 12.81 11.61
N CYS A 133 4.76 12.38 10.87
CA CYS A 133 4.84 12.58 9.42
C CYS A 133 4.66 11.31 8.58
N GLY A 134 4.55 10.13 9.21
CA GLY A 134 4.37 8.87 8.50
C GLY A 134 5.62 8.33 7.79
N HIS A 135 6.78 9.00 7.91
CA HIS A 135 8.02 8.54 7.27
C HIS A 135 8.39 7.13 7.74
N SER A 136 8.83 6.30 6.79
CA SER A 136 9.16 4.89 7.05
C SER A 136 10.67 4.68 7.13
N PHE A 137 11.09 4.06 8.24
CA PHE A 137 12.43 3.58 8.51
C PHE A 137 12.45 2.06 8.65
N HIS A 138 13.65 1.51 8.70
CA HIS A 138 13.86 0.10 9.00
C HIS A 138 15.11 -0.06 9.85
N VAL A 139 15.02 -0.81 10.94
CA VAL A 139 16.12 -0.98 11.91
C VAL A 139 17.45 -1.45 11.29
N LYS A 140 17.41 -2.18 10.17
CA LYS A 140 18.59 -2.73 9.48
C LYS A 140 18.84 -2.05 8.13
N PHE A 141 17.81 -1.88 7.27
CA PHE A 141 17.99 -1.47 5.88
C PHE A 141 17.92 0.05 5.67
N LYS A 142 17.28 0.78 6.57
CA LYS A 142 17.16 2.23 6.56
C LYS A 142 16.96 2.76 7.97
N PRO A 143 17.96 2.65 8.86
CA PRO A 143 17.84 3.12 10.23
C PRO A 143 17.72 4.66 10.26
N SER A 144 17.02 5.19 11.27
CA SER A 144 17.09 6.62 11.59
C SER A 144 18.46 6.96 12.21
N LYS A 145 18.92 8.20 12.05
CA LYS A 145 20.20 8.68 12.60
C LYS A 145 20.26 8.54 14.14
N VAL A 146 19.13 8.78 14.78
CA VAL A 146 18.95 8.57 16.23
C VAL A 146 17.81 7.55 16.39
N GLU A 147 18.07 6.49 17.13
CA GLU A 147 17.07 5.44 17.35
C GLU A 147 15.80 6.02 17.98
N GLY A 148 14.64 5.65 17.43
CA GLY A 148 13.35 6.12 17.91
C GLY A 148 12.95 7.53 17.46
N VAL A 149 13.83 8.26 16.75
CA VAL A 149 13.59 9.65 16.31
C VAL A 149 13.53 9.72 14.78
N CYS A 150 12.55 10.43 14.24
CA CYS A 150 12.41 10.66 12.81
C CYS A 150 13.42 11.70 12.31
N ASP A 151 14.15 11.35 11.25
CA ASP A 151 15.14 12.26 10.63
C ASP A 151 14.51 13.47 9.95
N ASP A 152 13.23 13.38 9.52
CA ASP A 152 12.56 14.42 8.77
C ASP A 152 11.89 15.47 9.65
N CYS A 153 11.26 15.05 10.76
CA CYS A 153 10.46 15.97 11.59
C CYS A 153 10.79 15.93 13.09
N GLY A 154 11.71 15.05 13.52
CA GLY A 154 12.06 14.88 14.93
C GLY A 154 11.04 14.11 15.77
N GLY A 155 9.93 13.67 15.16
CA GLY A 155 8.87 12.93 15.84
C GLY A 155 9.29 11.52 16.25
N THR A 156 8.52 10.88 17.15
CA THR A 156 8.80 9.54 17.63
C THR A 156 8.45 8.49 16.58
N THR A 157 9.35 7.50 16.39
CA THR A 157 9.06 6.34 15.54
C THR A 157 8.57 5.15 16.37
N TYR A 158 7.73 4.31 15.76
CA TYR A 158 7.14 3.13 16.41
C TYR A 158 7.00 1.96 15.43
N GLN A 159 6.88 0.75 15.95
CA GLN A 159 6.50 -0.43 15.18
C GLN A 159 4.97 -0.53 15.15
N ARG A 160 4.39 -0.81 13.98
CA ARG A 160 2.94 -1.06 13.86
C ARG A 160 2.56 -2.35 14.59
N ALA A 161 1.35 -2.41 15.14
CA ALA A 161 0.85 -3.60 15.81
C ALA A 161 0.72 -4.80 14.85
N ASP A 162 0.40 -4.53 13.58
CA ASP A 162 0.26 -5.53 12.52
C ASP A 162 1.59 -5.95 11.85
N ASP A 163 2.73 -5.53 12.39
CA ASP A 163 4.07 -5.91 11.94
C ASP A 163 4.75 -6.97 12.85
N SER A 164 4.00 -7.66 13.70
CA SER A 164 4.50 -8.82 14.42
C SER A 164 4.72 -10.01 13.46
N GLU A 165 5.63 -10.91 13.79
CA GLU A 165 5.90 -12.08 12.95
C GLU A 165 4.64 -12.94 12.74
N GLU A 166 3.84 -13.15 13.82
CA GLU A 166 2.60 -13.91 13.76
C GLU A 166 1.57 -13.27 12.82
N THR A 167 1.31 -11.97 13.01
CA THR A 167 0.38 -11.23 12.14
C THR A 167 0.88 -11.20 10.69
N MET A 168 2.19 -11.10 10.47
CA MET A 168 2.76 -11.13 9.13
C MET A 168 2.55 -12.48 8.43
N LYS A 169 2.66 -13.60 9.13
CA LYS A 169 2.33 -14.92 8.56
C LYS A 169 0.87 -15.01 8.13
N SER A 170 -0.06 -14.50 8.95
CA SER A 170 -1.47 -14.40 8.59
C SER A 170 -1.69 -13.52 7.35
N ARG A 171 -1.09 -12.33 7.31
CA ARG A 171 -1.19 -11.39 6.18
C ARG A 171 -0.64 -11.98 4.88
N LEU A 172 0.45 -12.73 4.92
CA LEU A 172 1.02 -13.41 3.76
C LEU A 172 0.10 -14.53 3.26
N SER A 173 -0.49 -15.31 4.15
CA SER A 173 -1.49 -16.32 3.78
C SER A 173 -2.70 -15.70 3.09
N VAL A 174 -3.22 -14.58 3.62
CA VAL A 174 -4.32 -13.82 3.02
C VAL A 174 -3.91 -13.23 1.67
N TYR A 175 -2.70 -12.72 1.53
CA TYR A 175 -2.19 -12.22 0.26
C TYR A 175 -2.18 -13.31 -0.81
N GLU A 176 -1.65 -14.50 -0.49
CA GLU A 176 -1.57 -15.62 -1.42
C GLU A 176 -2.95 -16.09 -1.89
N SER A 177 -3.92 -16.19 -0.98
CA SER A 177 -5.25 -16.69 -1.30
C SER A 177 -6.16 -15.66 -1.99
N SER A 178 -6.07 -14.39 -1.60
CA SER A 178 -7.06 -13.38 -2.00
C SER A 178 -6.51 -12.34 -2.98
N THR A 179 -5.24 -11.94 -2.82
CA THR A 179 -4.67 -10.81 -3.59
C THR A 179 -3.83 -11.27 -4.78
N ARG A 180 -3.09 -12.36 -4.64
CA ARG A 180 -2.29 -12.90 -5.75
C ARG A 180 -3.07 -13.21 -7.03
N PRO A 181 -4.34 -13.66 -6.99
CA PRO A 181 -5.15 -13.84 -8.19
C PRO A 181 -5.32 -12.59 -9.04
N LEU A 182 -5.19 -11.40 -8.47
CA LEU A 182 -5.23 -10.13 -9.20
C LEU A 182 -4.10 -9.96 -10.23
N ILE A 183 -3.01 -10.69 -10.09
CA ILE A 183 -1.92 -10.71 -11.07
C ILE A 183 -2.46 -11.14 -12.43
N GLU A 184 -3.21 -12.25 -12.46
CA GLU A 184 -3.80 -12.74 -13.69
C GLU A 184 -4.97 -11.87 -14.18
N TYR A 185 -5.72 -11.26 -13.26
CA TYR A 185 -6.76 -10.29 -13.58
C TYR A 185 -6.19 -9.12 -14.39
N TYR A 186 -5.14 -8.46 -13.88
CA TYR A 186 -4.55 -7.30 -14.53
C TYR A 186 -3.65 -7.63 -15.73
N LYS A 187 -3.08 -8.84 -15.79
CA LYS A 187 -2.43 -9.33 -17.02
C LYS A 187 -3.43 -9.45 -18.17
N LYS A 188 -4.62 -10.01 -17.92
CA LYS A 188 -5.70 -10.11 -18.91
C LYS A 188 -6.18 -8.72 -19.37
N ALA A 189 -6.21 -7.74 -18.46
CA ALA A 189 -6.54 -6.35 -18.78
C ALA A 189 -5.41 -5.59 -19.53
N GLY A 190 -4.22 -6.20 -19.68
CA GLY A 190 -3.09 -5.60 -20.42
C GLY A 190 -2.39 -4.44 -19.73
N VAL A 191 -2.67 -4.19 -18.44
CA VAL A 191 -2.12 -3.06 -17.67
C VAL A 191 -1.10 -3.48 -16.61
N TYR A 192 -0.83 -4.78 -16.48
CA TYR A 192 0.08 -5.33 -15.48
C TYR A 192 1.54 -5.18 -15.86
N LYS A 193 2.35 -4.75 -14.89
CA LYS A 193 3.81 -4.73 -14.94
C LYS A 193 4.37 -5.33 -13.66
N GLU A 194 5.57 -5.89 -13.70
CA GLU A 194 6.25 -6.44 -12.52
C GLU A 194 7.67 -5.92 -12.42
N ILE A 195 8.11 -5.64 -11.20
CA ILE A 195 9.48 -5.23 -10.88
C ILE A 195 10.04 -6.05 -9.73
N ASP A 196 11.37 -6.22 -9.70
CA ASP A 196 12.08 -6.90 -8.61
C ASP A 196 12.25 -5.96 -7.41
N GLY A 197 11.53 -6.23 -6.32
CA GLY A 197 11.59 -5.47 -5.07
C GLY A 197 12.74 -5.85 -4.13
N ARG A 198 13.64 -6.77 -4.52
CA ARG A 198 14.83 -7.13 -3.72
C ARG A 198 15.95 -6.12 -3.83
N GLN A 199 15.95 -5.33 -4.88
CA GLN A 199 16.95 -4.31 -5.17
C GLN A 199 16.92 -3.19 -4.10
N ASP A 200 17.92 -2.31 -4.12
CA ASP A 200 17.90 -1.13 -3.27
C ASP A 200 16.74 -0.17 -3.63
N ILE A 201 16.38 0.69 -2.68
CA ILE A 201 15.20 1.56 -2.79
C ILE A 201 15.25 2.45 -4.03
N ALA A 202 16.43 2.99 -4.36
CA ALA A 202 16.61 3.90 -5.50
C ALA A 202 16.47 3.16 -6.83
N LYS A 203 16.98 1.93 -6.91
CA LYS A 203 16.86 1.12 -8.12
C LYS A 203 15.42 0.68 -8.37
N VAL A 204 14.69 0.27 -7.31
CA VAL A 204 13.25 -0.05 -7.40
C VAL A 204 12.46 1.17 -7.86
N GLU A 205 12.78 2.38 -7.37
CA GLU A 205 12.16 3.63 -7.82
C GLU A 205 12.43 3.90 -9.30
N ALA A 206 13.67 3.72 -9.74
CA ALA A 206 14.04 3.91 -11.14
C ALA A 206 13.31 2.93 -12.07
N ASP A 207 13.20 1.66 -11.68
CA ASP A 207 12.47 0.64 -12.44
C ASP A 207 10.97 0.95 -12.49
N LEU A 208 10.38 1.41 -11.38
CA LEU A 208 8.99 1.90 -11.34
C LEU A 208 8.78 3.05 -12.33
N ALA A 209 9.64 4.06 -12.30
CA ALA A 209 9.54 5.19 -13.20
C ALA A 209 9.64 4.73 -14.67
N ALA A 210 10.59 3.87 -14.99
CA ALA A 210 10.79 3.36 -16.35
C ALA A 210 9.55 2.63 -16.89
N VAL A 211 8.88 1.79 -16.07
CA VAL A 211 7.68 1.06 -16.52
C VAL A 211 6.42 1.93 -16.57
N LEU A 212 6.40 3.05 -15.87
CA LEU A 212 5.25 3.98 -15.85
C LEU A 212 5.34 5.06 -16.95
N GLU A 213 6.55 5.35 -17.42
CA GLU A 213 6.84 6.33 -18.46
C GLU A 213 6.91 5.70 -19.88
N ALA A 214 6.90 4.35 -19.96
CA ALA A 214 6.88 3.58 -21.21
C ALA A 214 5.46 3.46 -21.78
#